data_4cc8f9c9d8c2914ede36852570198ec5
#
_entry.id   4cc8f9c9d8c2914ede36852570198ec5
#
_cell.length_a   1.000
_cell.length_b   1.000
_cell.length_c   1.000
_cell.angle_alpha   90.00
_cell.angle_beta   90.00
_cell.angle_gamma   90.00
#
_symmetry.space_group_name_H-M   'P 1'
#
loop_
_entity.id
_entity.type
_entity.pdbx_description
1 polymer ?
#
loop_
_entity_poly.entity_id
_entity_poly.type
_entity_poly.pdbx_seq_one_letter_code
_entity_poly.pdbx_strand_id
1 'polypeptide(L)'
;MREPTFGGLVDDALGPSDLHRKRIEYVRGYIELVGARRVLDLGCGEGDLLLALASMEQLERLIGVDVSRQRLGICRAALDSITPAPAAVVELVAGSYADARVAFPDIDVAIMLESLEHYCPRRLSRIEKTILAGYRPKRLLISTPNKGYDIEKGLSMHHRRHAEHHFEWCQARFRKWVQGVALRTGYKVRLDGIWRPDSTWEPTTQIAIFEAITE
;
A
#
# COMPACT_ATOMS: atom_id res chain seq x y z
N MET A 1 23.13 16.61 -42.59
CA MET A 1 22.18 15.72 -41.88
C MET A 1 22.17 16.14 -40.42
N ARG A 2 21.08 16.71 -39.94
CA ARG A 2 20.89 17.11 -38.54
C ARG A 2 20.22 15.93 -37.86
N GLU A 3 20.81 15.45 -36.77
CA GLU A 3 20.19 14.45 -35.91
C GLU A 3 18.87 14.99 -35.31
N PRO A 4 17.84 14.17 -35.16
CA PRO A 4 16.60 14.60 -34.50
C PRO A 4 16.87 14.71 -33.00
N THR A 5 16.79 15.93 -32.49
CA THR A 5 16.68 16.23 -31.07
C THR A 5 15.37 15.64 -30.53
N PHE A 6 15.47 14.62 -29.72
CA PHE A 6 14.37 14.15 -28.86
C PHE A 6 14.16 15.17 -27.74
N GLY A 7 13.51 16.28 -28.06
CA GLY A 7 12.98 17.24 -27.11
C GLY A 7 11.48 17.05 -27.02
N GLY A 8 10.96 16.74 -25.85
CA GLY A 8 9.54 16.84 -25.57
C GLY A 8 8.84 15.58 -25.08
N LEU A 9 9.22 15.00 -23.96
CA LEU A 9 8.43 14.01 -23.19
C LEU A 9 8.75 14.14 -21.70
N VAL A 10 8.55 15.29 -21.09
CA VAL A 10 8.91 15.50 -19.66
C VAL A 10 7.77 16.04 -18.80
N ASP A 11 6.55 16.26 -19.32
CA ASP A 11 5.52 16.97 -18.55
C ASP A 11 4.40 16.13 -17.91
N ASP A 12 4.36 14.80 -18.11
CA ASP A 12 3.29 13.94 -17.58
C ASP A 12 3.73 12.98 -16.45
N ALA A 13 4.99 12.99 -16.03
CA ALA A 13 5.48 12.09 -15.00
C ALA A 13 5.52 12.77 -13.63
N LEU A 14 4.62 12.39 -12.72
CA LEU A 14 4.78 12.72 -11.30
C LEU A 14 6.13 12.19 -10.79
N GLY A 15 6.86 13.03 -10.05
CA GLY A 15 8.03 12.58 -9.31
C GLY A 15 7.66 11.52 -8.27
N PRO A 16 8.63 10.69 -7.82
CA PRO A 16 8.38 9.64 -6.83
C PRO A 16 7.68 10.14 -5.56
N SER A 17 8.05 11.32 -5.06
CA SER A 17 7.44 11.97 -3.89
C SER A 17 5.99 12.38 -4.13
N ASP A 18 5.67 12.90 -5.32
CA ASP A 18 4.31 13.31 -5.67
C ASP A 18 3.39 12.10 -5.82
N LEU A 19 3.89 11.03 -6.42
CA LEU A 19 3.14 9.78 -6.55
C LEU A 19 2.88 9.16 -5.17
N HIS A 20 3.85 9.21 -4.26
CA HIS A 20 3.68 8.73 -2.89
C HIS A 20 2.61 9.55 -2.15
N ARG A 21 2.63 10.88 -2.27
CA ARG A 21 1.58 11.75 -1.72
C ARG A 21 0.19 11.39 -2.25
N LYS A 22 0.03 11.15 -3.56
CA LYS A 22 -1.26 10.71 -4.14
C LYS A 22 -1.73 9.36 -3.61
N ARG A 23 -0.82 8.44 -3.31
CA ARG A 23 -1.15 7.17 -2.66
C ARG A 23 -1.70 7.40 -1.25
N ILE A 24 -1.04 8.26 -0.46
CA ILE A 24 -1.49 8.63 0.89
C ILE A 24 -2.87 9.32 0.82
N GLU A 25 -3.06 10.27 -0.09
CA GLU A 25 -4.34 10.96 -0.31
C GLU A 25 -5.46 9.96 -0.65
N TYR A 26 -5.19 9.00 -1.51
CA TYR A 26 -6.16 7.94 -1.86
C TYR A 26 -6.55 7.10 -0.63
N VAL A 27 -5.57 6.64 0.14
CA VAL A 27 -5.81 5.85 1.36
C VAL A 27 -6.61 6.66 2.38
N ARG A 28 -6.25 7.92 2.59
CA ARG A 28 -6.94 8.83 3.50
C ARG A 28 -8.40 9.01 3.10
N GLY A 29 -8.66 9.33 1.84
CA GLY A 29 -10.03 9.46 1.33
C GLY A 29 -10.83 8.16 1.43
N TYR A 30 -10.18 7.00 1.24
CA TYR A 30 -10.83 5.71 1.43
C TYR A 30 -11.21 5.46 2.90
N ILE A 31 -10.33 5.77 3.86
CA ILE A 31 -10.60 5.66 5.30
C ILE A 31 -11.77 6.55 5.70
N GLU A 32 -11.82 7.79 5.21
CA GLU A 32 -12.94 8.72 5.42
C GLU A 32 -14.25 8.14 4.86
N LEU A 33 -14.23 7.68 3.62
CA LEU A 33 -15.40 7.15 2.92
C LEU A 33 -16.04 5.96 3.66
N VAL A 34 -15.22 5.07 4.21
CA VAL A 34 -15.72 3.86 4.89
C VAL A 34 -15.96 4.05 6.40
N GLY A 35 -15.68 5.25 6.93
CA GLY A 35 -15.82 5.58 8.34
C GLY A 35 -14.95 4.71 9.25
N ALA A 36 -13.75 4.34 8.81
CA ALA A 36 -12.86 3.50 9.60
C ALA A 36 -12.39 4.24 10.86
N ARG A 37 -12.31 3.51 11.97
CA ARG A 37 -11.86 4.02 13.27
C ARG A 37 -10.56 3.32 13.72
N ARG A 38 -10.32 2.09 13.29
CA ARG A 38 -9.15 1.26 13.66
C ARG A 38 -8.41 0.83 12.41
N VAL A 39 -7.20 1.37 12.25
CA VAL A 39 -6.38 1.22 11.04
C VAL A 39 -5.07 0.54 11.37
N LEU A 40 -4.65 -0.39 10.50
CA LEU A 40 -3.40 -1.15 10.60
C LEU A 40 -2.57 -0.94 9.34
N ASP A 41 -1.40 -0.33 9.46
CA ASP A 41 -0.44 -0.13 8.38
C ASP A 41 0.65 -1.20 8.40
N LEU A 42 0.69 -2.02 7.37
CA LEU A 42 1.55 -3.21 7.24
C LEU A 42 2.75 -2.92 6.35
N GLY A 43 3.88 -2.67 6.96
CA GLY A 43 5.10 -2.16 6.33
C GLY A 43 5.14 -0.63 6.39
N CYS A 44 4.87 -0.06 7.55
CA CYS A 44 4.71 1.38 7.74
C CYS A 44 6.00 2.20 7.53
N GLY A 45 7.17 1.58 7.48
CA GLY A 45 8.43 2.26 7.27
C GLY A 45 8.71 3.37 8.30
N GLU A 46 9.03 4.56 7.81
CA GLU A 46 9.28 5.76 8.61
C GLU A 46 7.98 6.49 9.01
N GLY A 47 6.81 5.99 8.56
CA GLY A 47 5.52 6.40 9.06
C GLY A 47 4.81 7.49 8.25
N ASP A 48 5.16 7.72 6.99
CA ASP A 48 4.53 8.76 6.16
C ASP A 48 3.01 8.65 6.13
N LEU A 49 2.48 7.42 5.97
CA LEU A 49 1.04 7.19 6.03
C LEU A 49 0.48 7.42 7.43
N LEU A 50 1.15 6.92 8.48
CA LEU A 50 0.72 7.08 9.87
C LEU A 50 0.64 8.56 10.26
N LEU A 51 1.64 9.37 9.87
CA LEU A 51 1.68 10.81 10.10
C LEU A 51 0.50 11.51 9.41
N ALA A 52 0.21 11.14 8.16
CA ALA A 52 -0.92 11.70 7.44
C ALA A 52 -2.29 11.33 8.03
N LEU A 53 -2.40 10.12 8.60
CA LEU A 53 -3.63 9.62 9.25
C LEU A 53 -3.79 10.14 10.68
N ALA A 54 -2.71 10.47 11.36
CA ALA A 54 -2.71 10.91 12.76
C ALA A 54 -3.58 12.16 13.00
N SER A 55 -3.80 12.99 11.98
CA SER A 55 -4.66 14.18 12.04
C SER A 55 -6.16 13.90 11.86
N MET A 56 -6.55 12.64 11.62
CA MET A 56 -7.96 12.27 11.37
C MET A 56 -8.68 12.05 12.71
N GLU A 57 -9.57 12.95 13.07
CA GLU A 57 -10.31 12.94 14.37
C GLU A 57 -11.17 11.68 14.58
N GLN A 58 -11.62 11.04 13.48
CA GLN A 58 -12.44 9.84 13.55
C GLN A 58 -11.67 8.59 13.99
N LEU A 59 -10.33 8.61 13.92
CA LEU A 59 -9.54 7.44 14.27
C LEU A 59 -9.41 7.28 15.78
N GLU A 60 -9.67 6.06 16.25
CA GLU A 60 -9.48 5.64 17.64
C GLU A 60 -8.14 4.96 17.85
N ARG A 61 -7.74 4.15 16.85
CA ARG A 61 -6.52 3.35 16.93
C ARG A 61 -5.80 3.30 15.59
N LEU A 62 -4.52 3.58 15.62
CA LEU A 62 -3.63 3.57 14.47
C LEU A 62 -2.41 2.71 14.78
N ILE A 63 -2.21 1.61 14.06
CA ILE A 63 -1.13 0.67 14.32
C ILE A 63 -0.21 0.63 13.12
N GLY A 64 1.10 0.80 13.33
CA GLY A 64 2.12 0.60 12.33
C GLY A 64 2.97 -0.63 12.63
N VAL A 65 3.17 -1.48 11.63
CA VAL A 65 4.02 -2.67 11.72
C VAL A 65 5.16 -2.57 10.73
N ASP A 66 6.39 -2.69 11.18
CA ASP A 66 7.57 -2.77 10.30
C ASP A 66 8.65 -3.69 10.90
N VAL A 67 9.45 -4.31 10.06
CA VAL A 67 10.57 -5.16 10.49
C VAL A 67 11.76 -4.36 10.99
N SER A 68 11.91 -3.12 10.53
CA SER A 68 13.02 -2.22 10.84
C SER A 68 12.75 -1.41 12.11
N ARG A 69 13.40 -1.79 13.22
CA ARG A 69 13.36 -1.00 14.46
C ARG A 69 13.88 0.43 14.27
N GLN A 70 14.84 0.62 13.36
CA GLN A 70 15.39 1.93 13.04
C GLN A 70 14.32 2.83 12.42
N ARG A 71 13.61 2.35 11.39
CA ARG A 71 12.51 3.10 10.74
C ARG A 71 11.39 3.41 11.73
N LEU A 72 11.02 2.44 12.57
CA LEU A 72 10.03 2.67 13.63
C LEU A 72 10.49 3.72 14.65
N GLY A 73 11.79 3.82 14.94
CA GLY A 73 12.35 4.90 15.78
C GLY A 73 12.18 6.28 15.16
N ILE A 74 12.42 6.40 13.84
CA ILE A 74 12.18 7.64 13.08
C ILE A 74 10.69 8.00 13.10
N CYS A 75 9.84 7.01 12.80
CA CYS A 75 8.38 7.18 12.85
C CYS A 75 7.90 7.66 14.23
N ARG A 76 8.40 7.07 15.32
CA ARG A 76 8.05 7.48 16.69
C ARG A 76 8.43 8.93 16.94
N ALA A 77 9.67 9.31 16.64
CA ALA A 77 10.14 10.69 16.84
C ALA A 77 9.29 11.71 16.04
N ALA A 78 8.90 11.37 14.82
CA ALA A 78 8.05 12.22 14.01
C ALA A 78 6.62 12.33 14.59
N LEU A 79 6.01 11.23 15.05
CA LEU A 79 4.69 11.22 15.71
C LEU A 79 4.69 12.04 17.00
N ASP A 80 5.74 11.93 17.81
CA ASP A 80 5.87 12.65 19.08
C ASP A 80 6.03 14.18 18.86
N SER A 81 6.42 14.60 17.65
CA SER A 81 6.55 16.03 17.28
C SER A 81 5.24 16.65 16.77
N ILE A 82 4.18 15.88 16.53
CA ILE A 82 2.91 16.40 16.02
C ILE A 82 2.23 17.26 17.09
N THR A 83 1.79 18.46 16.69
CA THR A 83 1.06 19.38 17.56
C THR A 83 -0.19 19.90 16.83
N PRO A 84 -1.42 19.73 17.38
CA PRO A 84 -1.72 18.99 18.61
C PRO A 84 -1.46 17.48 18.49
N ALA A 85 -1.29 16.82 19.62
CA ALA A 85 -1.09 15.37 19.63
C ALA A 85 -2.26 14.63 18.95
N PRO A 86 -2.01 13.47 18.29
CA PRO A 86 -3.06 12.67 17.68
C PRO A 86 -4.16 12.28 18.68
N ALA A 87 -5.42 12.34 18.25
CA ALA A 87 -6.55 11.86 19.07
C ALA A 87 -6.54 10.32 19.16
N ALA A 88 -6.08 9.64 18.11
CA ALA A 88 -5.96 8.20 18.08
C ALA A 88 -4.83 7.68 18.98
N VAL A 89 -5.03 6.50 19.57
CA VAL A 89 -3.96 5.73 20.20
C VAL A 89 -3.06 5.18 19.09
N VAL A 90 -1.77 5.62 19.06
CA VAL A 90 -0.81 5.18 18.04
C VAL A 90 0.14 4.13 18.61
N GLU A 91 0.17 2.96 18.00
CA GLU A 91 1.02 1.83 18.36
C GLU A 91 2.01 1.51 17.24
N LEU A 92 3.28 1.28 17.59
CA LEU A 92 4.30 0.82 16.64
C LEU A 92 4.82 -0.55 17.06
N VAL A 93 4.74 -1.51 16.15
CA VAL A 93 5.07 -2.92 16.39
C VAL A 93 6.23 -3.34 15.51
N ALA A 94 7.35 -3.73 16.15
CA ALA A 94 8.52 -4.26 15.44
C ALA A 94 8.32 -5.75 15.12
N GLY A 95 8.19 -6.09 13.84
CA GLY A 95 8.00 -7.46 13.41
C GLY A 95 7.53 -7.57 11.96
N SER A 96 7.47 -8.81 11.48
CA SER A 96 6.91 -9.08 10.15
C SER A 96 5.40 -9.20 10.24
N TYR A 97 4.68 -8.50 9.40
CA TYR A 97 3.22 -8.66 9.26
C TYR A 97 2.79 -10.03 8.72
N ALA A 98 3.75 -10.84 8.25
CA ALA A 98 3.52 -12.24 7.90
C ALA A 98 3.78 -13.21 9.08
N ASP A 99 4.00 -12.69 10.29
CA ASP A 99 4.19 -13.49 11.50
C ASP A 99 2.87 -13.60 12.27
N ALA A 100 2.29 -14.79 12.26
CA ALA A 100 1.01 -15.08 12.91
C ALA A 100 1.02 -15.02 14.44
N ARG A 101 2.18 -14.77 15.07
CA ARG A 101 2.29 -14.67 16.54
C ARG A 101 1.74 -13.37 17.11
N VAL A 102 1.56 -12.36 16.26
CA VAL A 102 0.95 -11.08 16.65
C VAL A 102 -0.49 -11.07 16.16
N ALA A 103 -1.43 -10.73 17.02
CA ALA A 103 -2.84 -10.60 16.68
C ALA A 103 -3.26 -9.12 16.73
N PHE A 104 -4.01 -8.72 15.73
CA PHE A 104 -4.60 -7.37 15.66
C PHE A 104 -6.12 -7.52 15.55
N PRO A 105 -6.83 -7.60 16.70
CA PRO A 105 -8.28 -7.76 16.70
C PRO A 105 -8.98 -6.47 16.25
N ASP A 106 -10.15 -6.64 15.67
CA ASP A 106 -11.11 -5.57 15.37
C ASP A 106 -10.58 -4.45 14.46
N ILE A 107 -9.79 -4.80 13.44
CA ILE A 107 -9.30 -3.83 12.45
C ILE A 107 -10.38 -3.53 11.40
N ASP A 108 -10.70 -2.24 11.23
CA ASP A 108 -11.64 -1.81 10.20
C ASP A 108 -10.97 -1.82 8.82
N VAL A 109 -9.75 -1.27 8.71
CA VAL A 109 -8.95 -1.24 7.48
C VAL A 109 -7.50 -1.61 7.78
N ALA A 110 -7.00 -2.66 7.14
CA ALA A 110 -5.57 -2.93 7.03
C ALA A 110 -5.05 -2.41 5.68
N ILE A 111 -3.82 -1.93 5.66
CA ILE A 111 -3.21 -1.30 4.48
C ILE A 111 -1.84 -1.93 4.24
N MET A 112 -1.54 -2.23 2.99
CA MET A 112 -0.22 -2.58 2.47
C MET A 112 0.10 -1.59 1.34
N LEU A 113 0.69 -0.45 1.70
CA LEU A 113 1.00 0.61 0.75
C LEU A 113 2.41 0.42 0.21
N GLU A 114 2.54 -0.02 -1.07
CA GLU A 114 3.85 -0.30 -1.72
C GLU A 114 4.77 -1.17 -0.84
N SER A 115 4.21 -2.24 -0.28
CA SER A 115 4.87 -3.11 0.68
C SER A 115 4.90 -4.57 0.21
N LEU A 116 3.91 -4.99 -0.58
CA LEU A 116 3.77 -6.36 -1.04
C LEU A 116 4.93 -6.81 -1.92
N GLU A 117 5.43 -5.96 -2.80
CA GLU A 117 6.52 -6.22 -3.75
C GLU A 117 7.88 -6.48 -3.09
N HIS A 118 8.05 -6.05 -1.85
CA HIS A 118 9.21 -6.34 -1.02
C HIS A 118 9.16 -7.75 -0.41
N TYR A 119 8.06 -8.48 -0.64
CA TYR A 119 7.91 -9.84 -0.12
C TYR A 119 8.18 -10.88 -1.20
N CYS A 120 8.88 -11.97 -0.84
CA CYS A 120 9.19 -13.03 -1.79
C CYS A 120 7.90 -13.67 -2.34
N PRO A 121 7.67 -13.74 -3.67
CA PRO A 121 6.44 -14.27 -4.26
C PRO A 121 6.09 -15.69 -3.81
N ARG A 122 7.11 -16.53 -3.54
CA ARG A 122 6.91 -17.90 -3.05
C ARG A 122 6.31 -17.96 -1.64
N ARG A 123 6.30 -16.83 -0.91
CA ARG A 123 5.80 -16.73 0.47
C ARG A 123 4.50 -15.93 0.59
N LEU A 124 3.91 -15.48 -0.51
CA LEU A 124 2.67 -14.68 -0.49
C LEU A 124 1.51 -15.43 0.19
N SER A 125 1.47 -16.76 0.12
CA SER A 125 0.48 -17.56 0.85
C SER A 125 0.55 -17.39 2.38
N ARG A 126 1.69 -16.99 2.94
CA ARG A 126 1.79 -16.66 4.38
C ARG A 126 1.07 -15.36 4.68
N ILE A 127 1.21 -14.35 3.80
CA ILE A 127 0.50 -13.08 3.93
C ILE A 127 -1.01 -13.34 3.90
N GLU A 128 -1.49 -14.13 2.92
CA GLU A 128 -2.90 -14.50 2.81
C GLU A 128 -3.41 -15.13 4.12
N LYS A 129 -2.67 -16.12 4.65
CA LYS A 129 -3.04 -16.82 5.89
C LYS A 129 -3.01 -15.89 7.11
N THR A 130 -1.95 -15.10 7.26
CA THR A 130 -1.77 -14.27 8.45
C THR A 130 -2.73 -13.10 8.47
N ILE A 131 -2.87 -12.39 7.35
CA ILE A 131 -3.68 -11.16 7.31
C ILE A 131 -5.15 -11.50 7.11
N LEU A 132 -5.51 -12.21 6.03
CA LEU A 132 -6.91 -12.39 5.66
C LEU A 132 -7.61 -13.51 6.46
N ALA A 133 -6.90 -14.56 6.85
CA ALA A 133 -7.47 -15.62 7.67
C ALA A 133 -7.21 -15.42 9.17
N GLY A 134 -6.06 -14.84 9.54
CA GLY A 134 -5.65 -14.61 10.93
C GLY A 134 -6.17 -13.31 11.51
N TYR A 135 -5.74 -12.16 11.01
CA TYR A 135 -6.17 -10.84 11.52
C TYR A 135 -7.62 -10.53 11.12
N ARG A 136 -8.06 -11.03 9.98
CA ARG A 136 -9.41 -10.84 9.43
C ARG A 136 -9.90 -9.39 9.50
N PRO A 137 -9.16 -8.40 8.95
CA PRO A 137 -9.64 -7.03 8.93
C PRO A 137 -10.96 -6.96 8.13
N LYS A 138 -11.84 -6.03 8.47
CA LYS A 138 -13.07 -5.83 7.69
C LYS A 138 -12.74 -5.48 6.23
N ARG A 139 -11.64 -4.73 6.02
CA ARG A 139 -11.11 -4.39 4.71
C ARG A 139 -9.60 -4.45 4.67
N LEU A 140 -9.04 -4.90 3.54
CA LEU A 140 -7.60 -4.85 3.27
C LEU A 140 -7.37 -4.11 1.95
N LEU A 141 -6.61 -3.02 2.00
CA LEU A 141 -6.14 -2.28 0.83
C LEU A 141 -4.70 -2.66 0.54
N ILE A 142 -4.42 -3.12 -0.67
CA ILE A 142 -3.07 -3.41 -1.14
C ILE A 142 -2.78 -2.51 -2.34
N SER A 143 -1.69 -1.77 -2.30
CA SER A 143 -1.13 -1.11 -3.48
C SER A 143 0.20 -1.72 -3.86
N THR A 144 0.54 -1.66 -5.15
CA THR A 144 1.83 -2.09 -5.68
C THR A 144 2.10 -1.42 -7.02
N PRO A 145 3.38 -1.23 -7.43
CA PRO A 145 3.72 -0.69 -8.73
C PRO A 145 3.09 -1.50 -9.87
N ASN A 146 2.66 -0.80 -10.92
CA ASN A 146 2.14 -1.44 -12.11
C ASN A 146 3.20 -1.54 -13.21
N LYS A 147 3.66 -2.75 -13.49
CA LYS A 147 4.63 -3.02 -14.55
C LYS A 147 4.12 -2.70 -15.95
N GLY A 148 2.80 -2.79 -16.17
CA GLY A 148 2.18 -2.42 -17.44
C GLY A 148 2.43 -0.96 -17.79
N TYR A 149 2.28 -0.06 -16.82
CA TYR A 149 2.60 1.37 -16.98
C TYR A 149 4.07 1.60 -17.37
N ASP A 150 5.03 0.91 -16.72
CA ASP A 150 6.45 1.06 -17.05
C ASP A 150 6.74 0.65 -18.50
N ILE A 151 6.10 -0.43 -18.97
CA ILE A 151 6.23 -0.92 -20.35
C ILE A 151 5.63 0.08 -21.34
N GLU A 152 4.46 0.65 -21.05
CA GLU A 152 3.85 1.70 -21.89
C GLU A 152 4.74 2.94 -22.00
N LYS A 153 5.50 3.26 -20.95
CA LYS A 153 6.51 4.33 -20.96
C LYS A 153 7.85 3.92 -21.59
N GLY A 154 7.93 2.74 -22.21
CA GLY A 154 9.12 2.28 -22.93
C GLY A 154 10.22 1.70 -22.03
N LEU A 155 9.94 1.46 -20.74
CA LEU A 155 10.90 0.83 -19.85
C LEU A 155 10.96 -0.69 -20.10
N SER A 156 12.15 -1.27 -19.94
CA SER A 156 12.36 -2.71 -20.08
C SER A 156 11.48 -3.52 -19.09
N MET A 157 11.04 -4.70 -19.51
CA MET A 157 10.40 -5.67 -18.62
C MET A 157 11.27 -6.06 -17.41
N HIS A 158 12.60 -5.95 -17.55
CA HIS A 158 13.56 -6.25 -16.48
C HIS A 158 13.85 -5.04 -15.59
N HIS A 159 13.41 -3.84 -15.99
CA HIS A 159 13.52 -2.66 -15.14
C HIS A 159 12.70 -2.85 -13.86
N ARG A 160 13.25 -2.48 -12.72
CA ARG A 160 12.57 -2.42 -11.43
C ARG A 160 12.65 -0.99 -10.89
N ARG A 161 11.56 -0.50 -10.35
CA ARG A 161 11.51 0.84 -9.76
C ARG A 161 12.38 0.96 -8.51
N HIS A 162 12.58 -0.17 -7.80
CA HIS A 162 13.42 -0.23 -6.62
C HIS A 162 14.21 -1.54 -6.57
N ALA A 163 15.47 -1.48 -6.10
CA ALA A 163 16.36 -2.65 -6.05
C ALA A 163 15.85 -3.76 -5.10
N GLU A 164 15.12 -3.39 -4.04
CA GLU A 164 14.55 -4.32 -3.05
C GLU A 164 13.23 -4.95 -3.48
N HIS A 165 12.68 -4.59 -4.65
CA HIS A 165 11.48 -5.24 -5.17
C HIS A 165 11.80 -6.67 -5.61
N HIS A 166 11.14 -7.65 -5.02
CA HIS A 166 11.22 -9.04 -5.47
C HIS A 166 10.44 -9.27 -6.75
N PHE A 167 9.38 -8.50 -6.97
CA PHE A 167 8.56 -8.55 -8.18
C PHE A 167 7.84 -7.21 -8.43
N GLU A 168 7.47 -7.01 -9.67
CA GLU A 168 6.53 -5.98 -10.08
C GLU A 168 5.62 -6.64 -11.14
N TRP A 169 4.34 -6.68 -10.87
CA TRP A 169 3.38 -7.36 -11.74
C TRP A 169 2.64 -6.37 -12.63
N CYS A 170 2.35 -6.80 -13.87
CA CYS A 170 1.36 -6.12 -14.68
C CYS A 170 -0.05 -6.36 -14.13
N GLN A 171 -1.00 -5.53 -14.55
CA GLN A 171 -2.37 -5.57 -14.05
C GLN A 171 -3.03 -6.95 -14.21
N ALA A 172 -2.81 -7.64 -15.33
CA ALA A 172 -3.39 -8.96 -15.58
C ALA A 172 -2.94 -9.99 -14.53
N ARG A 173 -1.64 -10.00 -14.19
CA ARG A 173 -1.09 -10.91 -13.17
C ARG A 173 -1.56 -10.55 -11.77
N PHE A 174 -1.57 -9.28 -11.43
CA PHE A 174 -2.08 -8.80 -10.15
C PHE A 174 -3.55 -9.14 -9.97
N ARG A 175 -4.39 -8.86 -10.97
CA ARG A 175 -5.81 -9.21 -10.99
C ARG A 175 -6.04 -10.71 -10.75
N LYS A 176 -5.31 -11.58 -11.48
CA LYS A 176 -5.42 -13.02 -11.31
C LYS A 176 -5.09 -13.48 -9.89
N TRP A 177 -4.03 -12.90 -9.31
CA TRP A 177 -3.62 -13.21 -7.94
C TRP A 177 -4.66 -12.78 -6.92
N VAL A 178 -5.11 -11.50 -6.94
CA VAL A 178 -6.07 -10.99 -5.96
C VAL A 178 -7.43 -11.69 -6.04
N GLN A 179 -7.90 -12.03 -7.23
CA GLN A 179 -9.13 -12.81 -7.41
C GLN A 179 -9.01 -14.21 -6.80
N GLY A 180 -7.87 -14.87 -7.02
CA GLY A 180 -7.58 -16.17 -6.40
C GLY A 180 -7.52 -16.10 -4.88
N VAL A 181 -6.91 -15.04 -4.33
CA VAL A 181 -6.85 -14.77 -2.89
C VAL A 181 -8.27 -14.57 -2.33
N ALA A 182 -9.07 -13.72 -2.95
CA ALA A 182 -10.43 -13.42 -2.51
C ALA A 182 -11.29 -14.70 -2.41
N LEU A 183 -11.22 -15.57 -3.44
CA LEU A 183 -11.93 -16.85 -3.44
C LEU A 183 -11.52 -17.78 -2.30
N ARG A 184 -10.20 -17.84 -1.99
CA ARG A 184 -9.68 -18.73 -0.93
C ARG A 184 -9.94 -18.22 0.49
N THR A 185 -10.15 -16.92 0.65
CA THR A 185 -10.22 -16.29 1.97
C THR A 185 -11.63 -15.80 2.35
N GLY A 186 -12.60 -15.91 1.45
CA GLY A 186 -13.97 -15.45 1.69
C GLY A 186 -14.11 -13.93 1.71
N TYR A 187 -13.32 -13.24 0.88
CA TYR A 187 -13.45 -11.80 0.67
C TYR A 187 -14.00 -11.51 -0.72
N LYS A 188 -14.70 -10.40 -0.85
CA LYS A 188 -14.90 -9.75 -2.16
C LYS A 188 -13.69 -8.89 -2.46
N VAL A 189 -13.34 -8.75 -3.75
CA VAL A 189 -12.23 -7.88 -4.15
C VAL A 189 -12.65 -6.93 -5.26
N ARG A 190 -12.31 -5.66 -5.10
CA ARG A 190 -12.41 -4.62 -6.12
C ARG A 190 -11.01 -4.16 -6.51
N LEU A 191 -10.81 -3.90 -7.80
CA LEU A 191 -9.59 -3.33 -8.33
C LEU A 191 -9.77 -1.86 -8.62
N ASP A 192 -8.69 -1.09 -8.41
CA ASP A 192 -8.61 0.32 -8.67
C ASP A 192 -7.18 0.70 -9.08
N GLY A 193 -6.93 1.98 -9.33
CA GLY A 193 -5.61 2.49 -9.68
C GLY A 193 -5.41 3.93 -9.28
N ILE A 194 -4.16 4.30 -9.01
CA ILE A 194 -3.76 5.67 -8.70
C ILE A 194 -2.91 6.19 -9.84
N TRP A 195 -3.25 7.42 -10.25
CA TRP A 195 -2.55 8.18 -11.27
C TRP A 195 -2.42 7.44 -12.59
N ARG A 196 -3.20 7.90 -13.55
CA ARG A 196 -3.12 7.50 -14.94
C ARG A 196 -2.95 8.78 -15.76
N PRO A 197 -1.73 9.06 -16.25
CA PRO A 197 -1.53 10.14 -17.21
C PRO A 197 -2.39 9.93 -18.46
N ASP A 198 -2.81 11.00 -19.12
CA ASP A 198 -3.64 10.95 -20.34
C ASP A 198 -2.97 10.15 -21.47
N SER A 199 -1.64 10.08 -21.46
CA SER A 199 -0.83 9.34 -22.42
C SER A 199 -0.74 7.83 -22.17
N THR A 200 -1.39 7.28 -21.13
CA THR A 200 -1.31 5.85 -20.77
C THR A 200 -2.67 5.23 -20.52
N TRP A 201 -2.78 3.93 -20.82
CA TRP A 201 -3.96 3.11 -20.50
C TRP A 201 -3.91 2.54 -19.09
N GLU A 202 -2.70 2.33 -18.57
CA GLU A 202 -2.44 1.68 -17.31
C GLU A 202 -2.18 2.74 -16.20
N PRO A 203 -2.76 2.58 -15.01
CA PRO A 203 -2.41 3.41 -13.86
C PRO A 203 -0.98 3.12 -13.38
N THR A 204 -0.30 4.12 -12.84
CA THR A 204 1.07 3.97 -12.31
C THR A 204 1.13 3.04 -11.11
N THR A 205 0.11 3.08 -10.26
CA THR A 205 -0.06 2.20 -9.09
C THR A 205 -1.37 1.45 -9.22
N GLN A 206 -1.33 0.15 -9.05
CA GLN A 206 -2.52 -0.70 -9.02
C GLN A 206 -2.94 -0.99 -7.57
N ILE A 207 -4.25 -1.05 -7.36
CA ILE A 207 -4.85 -1.24 -6.04
C ILE A 207 -5.82 -2.43 -6.06
N ALA A 208 -5.81 -3.19 -4.97
CA ALA A 208 -6.84 -4.16 -4.64
C ALA A 208 -7.44 -3.82 -3.28
N ILE A 209 -8.76 -3.78 -3.21
CA ILE A 209 -9.51 -3.61 -1.97
C ILE A 209 -10.31 -4.87 -1.72
N PHE A 210 -9.94 -5.58 -0.67
CA PHE A 210 -10.65 -6.74 -0.17
C PHE A 210 -11.65 -6.30 0.90
N GLU A 211 -12.87 -6.81 0.82
CA GLU A 211 -13.92 -6.59 1.82
C GLU A 211 -14.41 -7.94 2.35
N ALA A 212 -14.39 -8.09 3.67
CA ALA A 212 -14.89 -9.30 4.31
C ALA A 212 -16.38 -9.48 3.98
N ILE A 213 -16.76 -10.70 3.60
CA ILE A 213 -18.17 -11.05 3.47
C ILE A 213 -18.69 -11.24 4.90
N THR A 214 -19.52 -10.30 5.35
CA THR A 214 -20.31 -10.46 6.59
C THR A 214 -21.51 -11.34 6.27
N GLU A 215 -21.66 -12.42 7.02
CA GLU A 215 -22.89 -13.24 7.00
C GLU A 215 -24.08 -12.45 7.47
#